data_3cc667beebddbcd97f9e7be19a6d20a6
#
_entry.id   3cc667beebddbcd97f9e7be19a6d20a6
#
_cell.length_a   1.000
_cell.length_b   1.000
_cell.length_c   1.000
_cell.angle_alpha   90.00
_cell.angle_beta   90.00
_cell.angle_gamma   90.00
#
_symmetry.space_group_name_H-M   'P 1'
#
loop_
_entity.id
_entity.type
_entity.pdbx_description
1 polymer ?
#
loop_
_entity_poly.entity_id
_entity_poly.type
_entity_poly.pdbx_seq_one_letter_code
_entity_poly.pdbx_strand_id
1 'polypeptide(L)'
;RALPKLRARLDSDLSKRGLRKDRTVAAVVRLLDLAKLRVGNEHYATTNKSFGATTLRRRHFDIAGRKIMLRYRAKSGQDRELAVTDTRLLRFVRQVQDLPGQHLFQYLDEDGDARPINSSDVNAYIAEAMGAPFTAKHFRTWGASVIAFEQLATGPVSLKAMIAPVAEALGNTPAISRKSYIHPALIALCKDGQEDWRSTLRLPRRTRYLSRMERGLIA
;
A
#
# COMPACT_ATOMS: atom_id res chain seq x y z
N ARG A 1 -13.04 10.49 -1.94
CA ARG A 1 -14.37 9.85 -2.08
C ARG A 1 -14.29 8.41 -2.60
N ALA A 2 -13.31 8.07 -3.47
CA ALA A 2 -13.19 6.72 -4.05
C ALA A 2 -12.57 5.68 -3.10
N LEU A 3 -11.61 6.05 -2.25
CA LEU A 3 -10.90 5.13 -1.37
C LEU A 3 -11.81 4.34 -0.39
N PRO A 4 -12.85 4.93 0.24
CA PRO A 4 -13.80 4.17 1.05
C PRO A 4 -14.56 3.09 0.27
N LYS A 5 -14.93 3.36 -1.00
CA LYS A 5 -15.59 2.37 -1.87
C LYS A 5 -14.67 1.19 -2.13
N LEU A 6 -13.42 1.45 -2.47
CA LEU A 6 -12.42 0.42 -2.68
C LEU A 6 -12.22 -0.43 -1.40
N ARG A 7 -12.03 0.20 -0.24
CA ARG A 7 -11.84 -0.53 1.04
C ARG A 7 -13.05 -1.37 1.43
N ALA A 8 -14.27 -0.91 1.12
CA ALA A 8 -15.49 -1.70 1.31
C ALA A 8 -15.50 -2.92 0.36
N ARG A 9 -15.12 -2.76 -0.92
CA ARG A 9 -14.99 -3.84 -1.87
C ARG A 9 -13.92 -4.86 -1.43
N LEU A 10 -12.76 -4.39 -0.94
CA LEU A 10 -11.72 -5.27 -0.41
C LEU A 10 -12.23 -6.10 0.78
N ASP A 11 -12.98 -5.50 1.69
CA ASP A 11 -13.58 -6.21 2.82
C ASP A 11 -14.55 -7.31 2.35
N SER A 12 -15.36 -7.03 1.34
CA SER A 12 -16.29 -7.98 0.73
C SER A 12 -15.54 -9.13 0.06
N ASP A 13 -14.59 -8.82 -0.84
CA ASP A 13 -13.91 -9.83 -1.63
C ASP A 13 -12.98 -10.71 -0.78
N LEU A 14 -12.29 -10.15 0.22
CA LEU A 14 -11.47 -10.92 1.17
C LEU A 14 -12.29 -11.83 2.09
N SER A 15 -13.59 -11.60 2.24
CA SER A 15 -14.47 -12.47 3.03
C SER A 15 -14.99 -13.68 2.25
N LYS A 16 -14.87 -13.69 0.92
CA LYS A 16 -15.26 -14.83 0.08
C LYS A 16 -14.46 -16.09 0.41
N ARG A 17 -15.02 -17.25 0.08
CA ARG A 17 -14.33 -18.54 0.23
C ARG A 17 -13.54 -18.91 -1.03
N GLY A 18 -12.58 -19.82 -0.88
CA GLY A 18 -11.75 -20.34 -1.97
C GLY A 18 -10.64 -19.37 -2.39
N LEU A 19 -9.78 -19.83 -3.29
CA LEU A 19 -8.65 -19.08 -3.82
C LEU A 19 -8.96 -18.53 -5.21
N ARG A 20 -10.01 -17.73 -5.29
CA ARG A 20 -10.52 -17.10 -6.51
C ARG A 20 -9.66 -15.88 -6.88
N LYS A 21 -9.67 -15.56 -8.18
CA LYS A 21 -8.89 -14.42 -8.73
C LYS A 21 -9.26 -13.09 -8.06
N ASP A 22 -10.55 -12.77 -7.93
CA ASP A 22 -11.04 -11.53 -7.30
C ASP A 22 -10.57 -11.37 -5.86
N ARG A 23 -10.64 -12.45 -5.07
CA ARG A 23 -10.16 -12.48 -3.68
C ARG A 23 -8.64 -12.32 -3.59
N THR A 24 -7.91 -12.94 -4.49
CA THR A 24 -6.43 -12.86 -4.53
C THR A 24 -5.97 -11.45 -4.91
N VAL A 25 -6.62 -10.83 -5.92
CA VAL A 25 -6.35 -9.43 -6.28
C VAL A 25 -6.67 -8.51 -5.11
N ALA A 26 -7.80 -8.72 -4.42
CA ALA A 26 -8.16 -7.95 -3.23
C ALA A 26 -7.10 -8.06 -2.11
N ALA A 27 -6.46 -9.23 -1.94
CA ALA A 27 -5.37 -9.41 -0.98
C ALA A 27 -4.13 -8.59 -1.37
N VAL A 28 -3.75 -8.58 -2.66
CA VAL A 28 -2.66 -7.74 -3.16
C VAL A 28 -2.97 -6.26 -2.97
N VAL A 29 -4.18 -5.80 -3.31
CA VAL A 29 -4.58 -4.40 -3.16
C VAL A 29 -4.62 -3.99 -1.69
N ARG A 30 -5.09 -4.87 -0.79
CA ARG A 30 -5.04 -4.64 0.66
C ARG A 30 -3.59 -4.45 1.15
N LEU A 31 -2.66 -5.26 0.66
CA LEU A 31 -1.25 -5.12 0.99
C LEU A 31 -0.68 -3.79 0.48
N LEU A 32 -1.03 -3.37 -0.74
CA LEU A 32 -0.63 -2.08 -1.30
C LEU A 32 -1.15 -0.90 -0.46
N ASP A 33 -2.41 -0.94 -0.03
CA ASP A 33 -3.02 0.08 0.81
C ASP A 33 -2.35 0.17 2.19
N LEU A 34 -2.04 -0.96 2.81
CA LEU A 34 -1.41 -1.00 4.13
C LEU A 34 0.07 -0.62 4.10
N ALA A 35 0.83 -1.19 3.17
CA ALA A 35 2.30 -1.15 3.19
C ALA A 35 2.93 -0.22 2.13
N LYS A 36 2.15 0.43 1.27
CA LYS A 36 2.60 1.38 0.23
C LYS A 36 3.68 0.80 -0.68
N LEU A 37 3.64 -0.51 -0.94
CA LEU A 37 4.57 -1.20 -1.81
C LEU A 37 4.44 -0.75 -3.27
N ARG A 38 5.46 -1.02 -4.08
CA ARG A 38 5.31 -1.03 -5.54
C ARG A 38 4.52 -2.26 -5.96
N VAL A 39 3.73 -2.16 -7.02
CA VAL A 39 2.90 -3.27 -7.50
C VAL A 39 3.73 -4.49 -7.88
N GLY A 40 4.89 -4.28 -8.47
CA GLY A 40 5.76 -5.34 -8.99
C GLY A 40 5.61 -5.54 -10.49
N ASN A 41 6.63 -6.12 -11.10
CA ASN A 41 6.66 -6.50 -12.50
C ASN A 41 7.57 -7.73 -12.64
N GLU A 42 7.10 -8.78 -13.32
CA GLU A 42 7.80 -10.07 -13.39
C GLU A 42 9.12 -9.96 -14.14
N HIS A 43 9.20 -9.12 -15.18
CA HIS A 43 10.46 -8.88 -15.88
C HIS A 43 11.55 -8.37 -14.92
N TYR A 44 11.25 -7.38 -14.08
CA TYR A 44 12.22 -6.90 -13.09
C TYR A 44 12.50 -7.92 -11.96
N ALA A 45 11.53 -8.76 -11.63
CA ALA A 45 11.74 -9.81 -10.64
C ALA A 45 12.71 -10.89 -11.14
N THR A 46 12.65 -11.22 -12.43
CA THR A 46 13.54 -12.20 -13.05
C THR A 46 14.92 -11.64 -13.36
N THR A 47 15.00 -10.45 -13.99
CA THR A 47 16.26 -9.86 -14.45
C THR A 47 17.06 -9.21 -13.33
N ASN A 48 16.40 -8.42 -12.47
CA ASN A 48 17.07 -7.59 -11.47
C ASN A 48 16.89 -8.12 -10.04
N LYS A 49 16.20 -9.24 -9.86
CA LYS A 49 15.83 -9.79 -8.52
C LYS A 49 15.14 -8.74 -7.63
N SER A 50 14.36 -7.84 -8.26
CA SER A 50 13.64 -6.75 -7.59
C SER A 50 12.14 -7.03 -7.55
N PHE A 51 11.58 -7.09 -6.34
CA PHE A 51 10.22 -7.55 -6.12
C PHE A 51 9.27 -6.40 -5.71
N GLY A 52 7.98 -6.61 -5.94
CA GLY A 52 6.86 -5.81 -5.50
C GLY A 52 5.66 -6.70 -5.21
N ALA A 53 4.52 -6.14 -4.85
CA ALA A 53 3.39 -6.88 -4.27
C ALA A 53 2.99 -8.12 -5.09
N THR A 54 2.84 -8.02 -6.42
CA THR A 54 2.45 -9.16 -7.28
C THR A 54 3.57 -10.18 -7.50
N THR A 55 4.82 -9.78 -7.33
CA THR A 55 5.99 -10.64 -7.58
C THR A 55 6.65 -11.16 -6.31
N LEU A 56 6.07 -10.87 -5.12
CA LEU A 56 6.52 -11.48 -3.87
C LEU A 56 6.50 -13.00 -3.98
N ARG A 57 7.55 -13.62 -3.43
CA ARG A 57 7.70 -15.09 -3.35
C ARG A 57 7.41 -15.54 -1.93
N ARG A 58 7.10 -16.81 -1.74
CA ARG A 58 6.87 -17.40 -0.40
C ARG A 58 8.01 -17.14 0.57
N ARG A 59 9.26 -17.28 0.11
CA ARG A 59 10.46 -17.01 0.91
C ARG A 59 10.58 -15.57 1.41
N HIS A 60 9.78 -14.65 0.89
CA HIS A 60 9.79 -13.23 1.26
C HIS A 60 8.85 -12.92 2.41
N PHE A 61 8.06 -13.88 2.87
CA PHE A 61 7.16 -13.64 3.99
C PHE A 61 7.31 -14.70 5.08
N ASP A 62 6.96 -14.29 6.28
CA ASP A 62 6.84 -15.14 7.45
C ASP A 62 5.64 -14.67 8.28
N ILE A 63 5.12 -15.53 9.15
CA ILE A 63 4.02 -15.23 10.05
C ILE A 63 4.52 -15.26 11.50
N ALA A 64 4.58 -14.09 12.12
CA ALA A 64 4.92 -13.92 13.52
C ALA A 64 3.66 -13.55 14.32
N GLY A 65 2.99 -14.55 14.89
CA GLY A 65 1.74 -14.37 15.63
C GLY A 65 0.62 -13.81 14.74
N ARG A 66 0.26 -12.53 14.94
CA ARG A 66 -0.79 -11.84 14.16
C ARG A 66 -0.22 -10.91 13.07
N LYS A 67 1.10 -10.92 12.87
CA LYS A 67 1.80 -10.08 11.89
C LYS A 67 2.27 -10.92 10.72
N ILE A 68 2.17 -10.35 9.53
CA ILE A 68 2.84 -10.81 8.32
C ILE A 68 4.14 -10.03 8.22
N MET A 69 5.26 -10.73 8.30
CA MET A 69 6.59 -10.15 8.13
C MET A 69 6.99 -10.31 6.67
N LEU A 70 7.42 -9.23 6.04
CA LEU A 70 7.88 -9.23 4.65
C LEU A 70 9.34 -8.80 4.60
N ARG A 71 10.19 -9.64 4.00
CA ARG A 71 11.61 -9.38 3.76
C ARG A 71 11.92 -9.65 2.29
N TYR A 72 12.24 -8.62 1.53
CA TYR A 72 12.48 -8.77 0.11
C TYR A 72 13.35 -7.63 -0.44
N ARG A 73 14.03 -7.92 -1.56
CA ARG A 73 14.80 -6.93 -2.29
C ARG A 73 13.87 -6.13 -3.21
N ALA A 74 13.77 -4.83 -2.96
CA ALA A 74 12.92 -3.91 -3.72
C ALA A 74 13.71 -3.24 -4.87
N LYS A 75 13.05 -2.31 -5.57
CA LYS A 75 13.67 -1.53 -6.66
C LYS A 75 14.97 -0.88 -6.23
N SER A 76 15.95 -0.87 -7.14
CA SER A 76 17.32 -0.36 -6.92
C SER A 76 18.11 -1.15 -5.88
N GLY A 77 17.77 -2.43 -5.68
CA GLY A 77 18.49 -3.35 -4.82
C GLY A 77 18.34 -3.10 -3.32
N GLN A 78 17.39 -2.26 -2.92
CA GLN A 78 17.15 -1.96 -1.50
C GLN A 78 16.47 -3.13 -0.80
N ASP A 79 17.04 -3.60 0.29
CA ASP A 79 16.38 -4.56 1.16
C ASP A 79 15.28 -3.89 1.96
N ARG A 80 14.12 -4.55 2.01
CA ARG A 80 12.93 -4.07 2.70
C ARG A 80 12.49 -5.11 3.72
N GLU A 81 12.32 -4.65 4.95
CA GLU A 81 11.67 -5.39 6.01
C GLU A 81 10.49 -4.58 6.53
N LEU A 82 9.32 -5.19 6.62
CA LEU A 82 8.13 -4.55 7.12
C LEU A 82 7.14 -5.57 7.71
N ALA A 83 6.37 -5.11 8.69
CA ALA A 83 5.34 -5.89 9.33
C ALA A 83 3.96 -5.34 8.99
N VAL A 84 3.03 -6.22 8.60
CA VAL A 84 1.65 -5.88 8.31
C VAL A 84 0.73 -6.62 9.26
N THR A 85 -0.22 -5.90 9.87
CA THR A 85 -1.23 -6.48 10.74
C THR A 85 -2.61 -6.26 10.12
N ASP A 86 -3.18 -7.31 9.54
CA ASP A 86 -4.56 -7.33 9.03
C ASP A 86 -5.07 -8.77 9.09
N THR A 87 -6.16 -8.98 9.81
CA THR A 87 -6.69 -10.34 10.08
C THR A 87 -7.18 -11.05 8.81
N ARG A 88 -7.77 -10.31 7.85
CA ARG A 88 -8.27 -10.91 6.60
C ARG A 88 -7.12 -11.27 5.68
N LEU A 89 -6.14 -10.39 5.55
CA LEU A 89 -4.94 -10.65 4.77
C LEU A 89 -4.15 -11.82 5.36
N LEU A 90 -3.97 -11.87 6.69
CA LEU A 90 -3.31 -12.98 7.36
C LEU A 90 -4.01 -14.32 7.11
N ARG A 91 -5.35 -14.34 7.17
CA ARG A 91 -6.13 -15.54 6.86
C ARG A 91 -5.95 -15.98 5.40
N PHE A 92 -5.93 -15.03 4.47
CA PHE A 92 -5.67 -15.31 3.07
C PHE A 92 -4.25 -15.89 2.86
N VAL A 93 -3.23 -15.23 3.41
CA VAL A 93 -1.82 -15.66 3.26
C VAL A 93 -1.60 -17.07 3.79
N ARG A 94 -2.22 -17.43 4.93
CA ARG A 94 -2.18 -18.80 5.47
C ARG A 94 -2.76 -19.85 4.51
N GLN A 95 -3.76 -19.50 3.70
CA GLN A 95 -4.35 -20.44 2.74
C GLN A 95 -3.52 -20.62 1.48
N VAL A 96 -2.79 -19.59 1.04
CA VAL A 96 -1.97 -19.68 -0.18
C VAL A 96 -0.57 -20.21 0.06
N GLN A 97 -0.12 -20.28 1.31
CA GLN A 97 1.24 -20.76 1.61
C GLN A 97 1.48 -22.22 1.21
N ASP A 98 0.45 -23.05 1.12
CA ASP A 98 0.54 -24.47 0.78
C ASP A 98 0.32 -24.75 -0.72
N LEU A 99 0.00 -23.73 -1.54
CA LEU A 99 -0.15 -23.89 -2.97
C LEU A 99 1.18 -24.22 -3.66
N PRO A 100 1.20 -24.94 -4.78
CA PRO A 100 2.41 -25.15 -5.58
C PRO A 100 2.93 -23.81 -6.17
N GLY A 101 4.22 -23.78 -6.56
CA GLY A 101 4.83 -22.61 -7.17
C GLY A 101 5.51 -21.65 -6.18
N GLN A 102 6.14 -20.60 -6.70
CA GLN A 102 6.98 -19.69 -5.94
C GLN A 102 6.28 -18.39 -5.54
N HIS A 103 5.23 -17.97 -6.27
CA HIS A 103 4.53 -16.72 -6.00
C HIS A 103 3.76 -16.78 -4.69
N LEU A 104 3.73 -15.68 -3.96
CA LEU A 104 2.93 -15.57 -2.75
C LEU A 104 1.44 -15.40 -3.09
N PHE A 105 1.12 -14.57 -4.08
CA PHE A 105 -0.26 -14.28 -4.47
C PHE A 105 -0.64 -15.04 -5.73
N GLN A 106 -1.33 -16.16 -5.54
CA GLN A 106 -1.85 -17.04 -6.58
C GLN A 106 -3.32 -17.33 -6.34
N TYR A 107 -4.06 -17.60 -7.40
CA TYR A 107 -5.42 -18.12 -7.39
C TYR A 107 -5.48 -19.46 -8.12
N LEU A 108 -6.55 -20.22 -7.89
CA LEU A 108 -6.84 -21.42 -8.67
C LEU A 108 -7.78 -21.03 -9.82
N ASP A 109 -7.41 -21.39 -11.04
CA ASP A 109 -8.26 -21.23 -12.22
C ASP A 109 -9.36 -22.32 -12.26
N GLU A 110 -10.12 -22.37 -13.35
CA GLU A 110 -11.23 -23.30 -13.52
C GLU A 110 -10.76 -24.77 -13.58
N ASP A 111 -9.53 -25.00 -14.03
CA ASP A 111 -8.89 -26.31 -14.09
C ASP A 111 -8.23 -26.71 -12.75
N GLY A 112 -8.22 -25.82 -11.78
CA GLY A 112 -7.56 -26.02 -10.48
C GLY A 112 -6.07 -25.68 -10.49
N ASP A 113 -5.54 -25.12 -11.56
CA ASP A 113 -4.16 -24.72 -11.69
C ASP A 113 -3.86 -23.42 -10.95
N ALA A 114 -2.71 -23.36 -10.27
CA ALA A 114 -2.28 -22.16 -9.58
C ALA A 114 -1.72 -21.11 -10.55
N ARG A 115 -2.37 -19.95 -10.62
CA ARG A 115 -2.00 -18.81 -11.49
C ARG A 115 -1.59 -17.58 -10.66
N PRO A 116 -0.48 -16.93 -10.98
CA PRO A 116 -0.08 -15.70 -10.28
C PRO A 116 -0.93 -14.51 -10.71
N ILE A 117 -1.10 -13.54 -9.80
CA ILE A 117 -1.69 -12.24 -10.11
C ILE A 117 -0.60 -11.34 -10.71
N ASN A 118 -0.95 -10.56 -11.73
CA ASN A 118 -0.08 -9.58 -12.36
C ASN A 118 -0.49 -8.13 -12.07
N SER A 119 0.34 -7.17 -12.48
CA SER A 119 0.08 -5.74 -12.25
C SER A 119 -1.14 -5.19 -13.01
N SER A 120 -1.49 -5.77 -14.15
CA SER A 120 -2.67 -5.37 -14.94
C SER A 120 -3.95 -5.79 -14.22
N ASP A 121 -4.00 -7.01 -13.64
CA ASP A 121 -5.13 -7.47 -12.82
C ASP A 121 -5.37 -6.52 -11.64
N VAL A 122 -4.30 -6.11 -10.97
CA VAL A 122 -4.36 -5.19 -9.83
C VAL A 122 -4.90 -3.82 -10.24
N ASN A 123 -4.37 -3.24 -11.32
CA ASN A 123 -4.80 -1.92 -11.78
C ASN A 123 -6.24 -1.92 -12.30
N ALA A 124 -6.66 -2.97 -13.02
CA ALA A 124 -8.03 -3.14 -13.48
C ALA A 124 -9.02 -3.20 -12.30
N TYR A 125 -8.71 -3.99 -11.28
CA TYR A 125 -9.53 -4.09 -10.07
C TYR A 125 -9.65 -2.74 -9.34
N ILE A 126 -8.54 -2.00 -9.20
CA ILE A 126 -8.55 -0.68 -8.55
C ILE A 126 -9.42 0.29 -9.33
N ALA A 127 -9.25 0.37 -10.65
CA ALA A 127 -10.01 1.27 -11.52
C ALA A 127 -11.52 0.96 -11.46
N GLU A 128 -11.90 -0.30 -11.55
CA GLU A 128 -13.28 -0.76 -11.42
C GLU A 128 -13.90 -0.38 -10.07
N ALA A 129 -13.22 -0.75 -8.96
CA ALA A 129 -13.74 -0.52 -7.61
C ALA A 129 -13.85 0.96 -7.24
N MET A 130 -12.99 1.81 -7.81
CA MET A 130 -12.97 3.25 -7.57
C MET A 130 -13.81 4.04 -8.57
N GLY A 131 -14.22 3.45 -9.70
CA GLY A 131 -14.97 4.08 -10.76
C GLY A 131 -14.20 5.18 -11.51
N ALA A 132 -12.87 5.09 -11.56
CA ALA A 132 -11.97 6.05 -12.20
C ALA A 132 -10.59 5.41 -12.44
N PRO A 133 -9.72 5.95 -13.32
CA PRO A 133 -8.44 5.34 -13.72
C PRO A 133 -7.37 5.45 -12.63
N PHE A 134 -7.70 5.01 -11.43
CA PHE A 134 -6.74 4.85 -10.35
C PHE A 134 -5.88 3.60 -10.55
N THR A 135 -4.66 3.63 -10.04
CA THR A 135 -3.68 2.55 -10.13
C THR A 135 -2.99 2.32 -8.79
N ALA A 136 -2.25 1.25 -8.67
CA ALA A 136 -1.42 0.94 -7.51
C ALA A 136 -0.46 2.09 -7.09
N LYS A 137 -0.02 2.92 -8.04
CA LYS A 137 0.83 4.08 -7.75
C LYS A 137 0.14 5.09 -6.81
N HIS A 138 -1.17 5.25 -6.92
CA HIS A 138 -1.93 6.22 -6.12
C HIS A 138 -1.91 5.90 -4.62
N PHE A 139 -1.79 4.63 -4.19
CA PHE A 139 -1.60 4.30 -2.78
C PHE A 139 -0.30 4.88 -2.21
N ARG A 140 0.74 4.93 -3.02
CA ARG A 140 2.03 5.49 -2.61
C ARG A 140 1.97 7.02 -2.51
N THR A 141 1.33 7.67 -3.48
CA THR A 141 1.12 9.14 -3.47
C THR A 141 0.21 9.55 -2.31
N TRP A 142 -0.91 8.82 -2.13
CA TRP A 142 -1.81 9.03 -1.01
C TRP A 142 -1.12 8.82 0.33
N GLY A 143 -0.48 7.66 0.53
CA GLY A 143 0.22 7.35 1.77
C GLY A 143 1.35 8.33 2.10
N ALA A 144 2.11 8.78 1.10
CA ALA A 144 3.13 9.81 1.25
C ALA A 144 2.54 11.13 1.77
N SER A 145 1.42 11.57 1.18
CA SER A 145 0.75 12.81 1.59
C SER A 145 0.12 12.69 2.97
N VAL A 146 -0.45 11.52 3.32
CA VAL A 146 -0.99 11.28 4.68
C VAL A 146 0.13 11.33 5.73
N ILE A 147 1.28 10.69 5.48
CA ILE A 147 2.42 10.72 6.41
C ILE A 147 2.96 12.15 6.56
N ALA A 148 3.13 12.89 5.45
CA ALA A 148 3.59 14.28 5.50
C ALA A 148 2.60 15.18 6.24
N PHE A 149 1.30 15.02 5.99
CA PHE A 149 0.23 15.73 6.70
C PHE A 149 0.25 15.45 8.21
N GLU A 150 0.47 14.20 8.61
CA GLU A 150 0.56 13.79 10.01
C GLU A 150 1.72 14.48 10.72
N GLN A 151 2.89 14.60 10.06
CA GLN A 151 4.02 15.34 10.62
C GLN A 151 3.65 16.81 10.86
N LEU A 152 3.03 17.47 9.90
CA LEU A 152 2.57 18.85 10.01
C LEU A 152 1.50 19.05 11.09
N ALA A 153 0.57 18.09 11.22
CA ALA A 153 -0.52 18.17 12.18
C ALA A 153 -0.08 17.90 13.63
N THR A 154 1.02 17.16 13.81
CA THR A 154 1.52 16.78 15.14
C THR A 154 2.34 17.90 15.80
N GLY A 155 3.05 18.73 15.03
CA GLY A 155 3.88 19.82 15.58
C GLY A 155 4.66 20.58 14.52
N PRO A 156 5.42 21.60 14.91
CA PRO A 156 6.31 22.30 14.01
C PRO A 156 7.37 21.36 13.46
N VAL A 157 7.54 21.36 12.14
CA VAL A 157 8.47 20.43 11.49
C VAL A 157 9.23 21.09 10.36
N SER A 158 10.53 20.81 10.25
CA SER A 158 11.32 21.23 9.09
C SER A 158 10.98 20.37 7.88
N LEU A 159 11.20 20.89 6.68
CA LEU A 159 10.98 20.16 5.44
C LEU A 159 11.75 18.82 5.39
N LYS A 160 12.97 18.80 5.90
CA LYS A 160 13.79 17.58 5.99
C LYS A 160 13.15 16.55 6.93
N ALA A 161 12.71 16.97 8.10
CA ALA A 161 12.07 16.09 9.09
C ALA A 161 10.70 15.57 8.62
N MET A 162 9.90 16.38 7.89
CA MET A 162 8.64 15.96 7.31
C MET A 162 8.83 14.89 6.23
N ILE A 163 9.89 15.01 5.41
CA ILE A 163 10.13 14.09 4.27
C ILE A 163 10.74 12.76 4.72
N ALA A 164 11.55 12.75 5.78
CA ALA A 164 12.28 11.55 6.22
C ALA A 164 11.38 10.33 6.45
N PRO A 165 10.30 10.38 7.25
CA PRO A 165 9.41 9.24 7.45
C PRO A 165 8.67 8.82 6.16
N VAL A 166 8.41 9.75 5.25
CA VAL A 166 7.84 9.42 3.93
C VAL A 166 8.83 8.63 3.10
N ALA A 167 10.09 9.05 3.06
CA ALA A 167 11.15 8.38 2.32
C ALA A 167 11.37 6.96 2.83
N GLU A 168 11.41 6.78 4.13
CA GLU A 168 11.52 5.48 4.81
C GLU A 168 10.31 4.58 4.48
N ALA A 169 9.09 5.04 4.70
CA ALA A 169 7.88 4.28 4.43
C ALA A 169 7.77 3.80 2.98
N LEU A 170 8.15 4.66 2.02
CA LEU A 170 8.11 4.33 0.60
C LEU A 170 9.34 3.56 0.09
N GLY A 171 10.45 3.49 0.84
CA GLY A 171 11.73 3.02 0.35
C GLY A 171 12.20 3.83 -0.86
N ASN A 172 12.26 5.13 -0.71
CA ASN A 172 12.72 6.09 -1.72
C ASN A 172 13.76 7.02 -1.11
N THR A 173 14.50 7.74 -1.96
CA THR A 173 15.29 8.88 -1.49
C THR A 173 14.37 10.04 -1.07
N PRO A 174 14.80 10.93 -0.16
CA PRO A 174 14.05 12.12 0.19
C PRO A 174 13.69 13.00 -1.03
N ALA A 175 14.62 13.14 -1.98
CA ALA A 175 14.41 13.92 -3.20
C ALA A 175 13.27 13.33 -4.07
N ILE A 176 13.26 12.01 -4.28
CA ILE A 176 12.20 11.33 -5.02
C ILE A 176 10.87 11.42 -4.27
N SER A 177 10.86 11.22 -2.95
CA SER A 177 9.65 11.31 -2.13
C SER A 177 9.02 12.70 -2.23
N ARG A 178 9.82 13.75 -2.10
CA ARG A 178 9.37 15.14 -2.26
C ARG A 178 8.82 15.42 -3.66
N LYS A 179 9.56 15.07 -4.71
CA LYS A 179 9.23 15.45 -6.10
C LYS A 179 8.01 14.69 -6.64
N SER A 180 7.85 13.41 -6.27
CA SER A 180 6.96 12.50 -7.00
C SER A 180 5.81 11.93 -6.19
N TYR A 181 5.77 12.13 -4.87
CA TYR A 181 4.80 11.45 -4.01
C TYR A 181 4.07 12.38 -3.03
N ILE A 182 4.75 13.36 -2.44
CA ILE A 182 4.09 14.29 -1.50
C ILE A 182 3.32 15.35 -2.28
N HIS A 183 2.10 15.64 -1.87
CA HIS A 183 1.29 16.69 -2.50
C HIS A 183 1.98 18.06 -2.35
N PRO A 184 2.09 18.87 -3.44
CA PRO A 184 2.82 20.13 -3.41
C PRO A 184 2.34 21.12 -2.35
N ALA A 185 1.04 21.17 -2.06
CA ALA A 185 0.48 22.04 -1.02
C ALA A 185 1.08 21.76 0.36
N LEU A 186 1.37 20.49 0.72
CA LEU A 186 2.00 20.15 1.99
C LEU A 186 3.47 20.62 2.05
N ILE A 187 4.15 20.62 0.92
CA ILE A 187 5.50 21.16 0.80
C ILE A 187 5.49 22.68 1.00
N ALA A 188 4.54 23.37 0.39
CA ALA A 188 4.37 24.83 0.55
C ALA A 188 4.02 25.17 1.99
N LEU A 189 3.03 24.52 2.58
CA LEU A 189 2.61 24.69 3.97
C LEU A 189 3.75 24.47 4.96
N CYS A 190 4.59 23.46 4.74
CA CYS A 190 5.74 23.18 5.59
C CYS A 190 6.79 24.29 5.58
N LYS A 191 6.91 25.02 4.46
CA LYS A 191 7.88 26.11 4.33
C LYS A 191 7.36 27.41 4.95
N ASP A 192 6.06 27.63 4.85
CA ASP A 192 5.41 28.86 5.28
C ASP A 192 3.96 28.58 5.73
N GLY A 193 3.53 29.22 6.81
CA GLY A 193 2.16 29.19 7.31
C GLY A 193 1.78 27.97 8.16
N GLN A 194 2.72 27.11 8.55
CA GLN A 194 2.36 25.89 9.33
C GLN A 194 1.83 26.19 10.75
N GLU A 195 2.18 27.30 11.38
CA GLU A 195 1.67 27.66 12.71
C GLU A 195 0.23 28.14 12.65
N ASP A 196 -0.07 29.07 11.75
CA ASP A 196 -1.42 29.57 11.53
C ASP A 196 -2.38 28.46 11.12
N TRP A 197 -1.93 27.61 10.21
CA TRP A 197 -2.70 26.45 9.78
C TRP A 197 -3.01 25.50 10.95
N ARG A 198 -2.03 25.19 11.81
CA ARG A 198 -2.26 24.32 12.98
C ARG A 198 -3.21 24.93 13.99
N SER A 199 -3.16 26.25 14.20
CA SER A 199 -4.06 26.93 15.14
C SER A 199 -5.53 26.76 14.74
N THR A 200 -5.80 26.69 13.44
CA THR A 200 -7.14 26.49 12.87
C THR A 200 -7.50 25.04 12.59
N LEU A 201 -6.51 24.12 12.60
CA LEU A 201 -6.72 22.72 12.27
C LEU A 201 -7.73 22.02 13.19
N ARG A 202 -8.76 21.46 12.59
CA ARG A 202 -9.76 20.63 13.28
C ARG A 202 -9.81 19.27 12.61
N LEU A 203 -9.16 18.27 13.24
CA LEU A 203 -9.13 16.91 12.70
C LEU A 203 -10.48 16.20 12.90
N PRO A 204 -11.15 15.76 11.83
CA PRO A 204 -12.41 15.04 11.90
C PRO A 204 -12.25 13.69 12.62
N ARG A 205 -13.35 13.13 13.14
CA ARG A 205 -13.36 11.77 13.70
C ARG A 205 -13.08 10.75 12.57
N ARG A 206 -12.40 9.63 12.88
CA ARG A 206 -12.24 8.51 11.94
C ARG A 206 -13.58 7.95 11.47
N THR A 207 -13.62 7.37 10.30
CA THR A 207 -14.74 6.51 9.83
C THR A 207 -14.28 5.06 9.76
N ARG A 208 -15.17 4.17 9.34
CA ARG A 208 -14.81 2.76 9.12
C ARG A 208 -13.64 2.60 8.15
N TYR A 209 -13.57 3.43 7.10
CA TYR A 209 -12.65 3.29 5.99
C TYR A 209 -11.63 4.43 5.82
N LEU A 210 -11.68 5.45 6.65
CA LEU A 210 -10.70 6.53 6.64
C LEU A 210 -10.23 6.84 8.06
N SER A 211 -8.91 6.91 8.23
CA SER A 211 -8.30 7.36 9.46
C SER A 211 -8.59 8.85 9.71
N ARG A 212 -8.30 9.32 10.92
CA ARG A 212 -8.42 10.73 11.28
C ARG A 212 -7.53 11.63 10.42
N MET A 213 -6.30 11.19 10.13
CA MET A 213 -5.34 11.92 9.30
C MET A 213 -5.75 11.93 7.83
N GLU A 214 -6.23 10.80 7.29
CA GLU A 214 -6.77 10.76 5.92
C GLU A 214 -7.96 11.69 5.74
N ARG A 215 -8.83 11.79 6.74
CA ARG A 215 -9.96 12.73 6.71
C ARG A 215 -9.52 14.19 6.84
N GLY A 216 -8.54 14.46 7.70
CA GLY A 216 -7.98 15.80 7.84
C GLY A 216 -7.30 16.29 6.55
N LEU A 217 -6.60 15.39 5.84
CA LEU A 217 -5.94 15.73 4.57
C LEU A 217 -6.93 16.15 3.45
N ILE A 218 -8.18 15.70 3.49
CA ILE A 218 -9.20 15.98 2.46
C ILE A 218 -10.25 17.02 2.89
N ALA A 219 -10.18 17.49 4.15
CA ALA A 219 -11.02 18.56 4.66
C ALA A 219 -10.50 19.93 4.23
#